data_70abf9c5c5958886e9654bcd3dbf302d
#
_entry.id   70abf9c5c5958886e9654bcd3dbf302d
#
_cell.length_a   1.000
_cell.length_b   1.000
_cell.length_c   1.000
_cell.angle_alpha   90.00
_cell.angle_beta   90.00
_cell.angle_gamma   90.00
#
_symmetry.space_group_name_H-M   'P 1'
#
loop_
_entity.id
_entity.type
_entity.pdbx_description
1 polymer ?
#
loop_
_entity_poly.entity_id
_entity_poly.type
_entity_poly.pdbx_seq_one_letter_code
_entity_poly.pdbx_strand_id
1 'polypeptide(L)'
;MLIFAIDDEPDMCHMLQKSIQEADPRAEVRSFPDGLDALEAIEKHGLRPSVIFSDIIMPKLDGLKLAVRLKAADPDVRLVFVTRFAEYALEAYQLHVSGYILKPPKAERIQEELRELERRQKACDQPEERLQARCFGHFEVFWRGKPLPFGRQQTKELLAFLIDCRGSYCSSEEIIAGMWEDVQDLKAAKHRLRNLVSDLRNTLREIGMEELLIHRRNQLAIVAELVDCDYYRMLDGNLEAINAFRGEYMAQYSWAELTKGNLFFRVAQPIQ
;
A
#
# COMPACT_ATOMS: atom_id res chain seq x y z
N MET A 1 14.63 -14.03 -10.49
CA MET A 1 13.29 -13.88 -9.89
C MET A 1 12.32 -14.65 -10.75
N LEU A 2 11.47 -15.54 -10.16
CA LEU A 2 10.41 -16.25 -10.92
C LEU A 2 9.15 -15.38 -10.94
N ILE A 3 8.61 -15.13 -12.14
CA ILE A 3 7.39 -14.34 -12.36
C ILE A 3 6.39 -15.16 -13.16
N PHE A 4 5.12 -15.15 -12.73
CA PHE A 4 4.03 -15.74 -13.50
C PHE A 4 3.32 -14.66 -14.32
N ALA A 5 3.00 -14.97 -15.58
CA ALA A 5 2.18 -14.16 -16.47
C ALA A 5 0.95 -14.98 -16.85
N ILE A 6 -0.25 -14.52 -16.46
CA ILE A 6 -1.49 -15.27 -16.63
C ILE A 6 -2.46 -14.44 -17.44
N ASP A 7 -2.83 -14.95 -18.63
CA ASP A 7 -3.76 -14.29 -19.56
C ASP A 7 -4.32 -15.33 -20.52
N ASP A 8 -5.63 -15.35 -20.71
CA ASP A 8 -6.28 -16.34 -21.60
C ASP A 8 -6.15 -15.99 -23.09
N GLU A 9 -5.79 -14.74 -23.42
CA GLU A 9 -5.47 -14.31 -24.77
C GLU A 9 -3.98 -14.57 -25.07
N PRO A 10 -3.60 -15.50 -25.97
CA PRO A 10 -2.19 -15.85 -26.22
C PRO A 10 -1.32 -14.66 -26.61
N ASP A 11 -1.86 -13.74 -27.43
CA ASP A 11 -1.14 -12.53 -27.87
C ASP A 11 -0.87 -11.58 -26.69
N MET A 12 -1.82 -11.45 -25.77
CA MET A 12 -1.68 -10.62 -24.58
C MET A 12 -0.71 -11.27 -23.58
N CYS A 13 -0.82 -12.59 -23.40
CA CYS A 13 0.12 -13.34 -22.57
C CYS A 13 1.57 -13.20 -23.07
N HIS A 14 1.77 -13.30 -24.39
CA HIS A 14 3.09 -13.08 -25.01
C HIS A 14 3.58 -11.63 -24.84
N MET A 15 2.68 -10.64 -25.05
CA MET A 15 2.99 -9.23 -24.85
C MET A 15 3.40 -8.96 -23.39
N LEU A 16 2.65 -9.50 -22.43
CA LEU A 16 2.95 -9.38 -20.99
C LEU A 16 4.30 -9.98 -20.65
N GLN A 17 4.58 -11.21 -21.13
CA GLN A 17 5.87 -11.86 -20.95
C GLN A 17 7.01 -11.01 -21.51
N LYS A 18 6.86 -10.48 -22.72
CA LYS A 18 7.88 -9.61 -23.36
C LYS A 18 8.11 -8.34 -22.54
N SER A 19 7.04 -7.68 -22.11
CA SER A 19 7.14 -6.45 -21.31
C SER A 19 7.78 -6.70 -19.93
N ILE A 20 7.55 -7.87 -19.32
CA ILE A 20 8.22 -8.28 -18.08
C ILE A 20 9.72 -8.50 -18.33
N GLN A 21 10.08 -9.19 -19.41
CA GLN A 21 11.50 -9.43 -19.75
C GLN A 21 12.26 -8.15 -20.14
N GLU A 22 11.58 -7.19 -20.77
CA GLU A 22 12.14 -5.86 -21.03
C GLU A 22 12.33 -5.06 -19.73
N ALA A 23 11.42 -5.20 -18.77
CA ALA A 23 11.49 -4.53 -17.45
C ALA A 23 12.57 -5.15 -16.54
N ASP A 24 12.69 -6.48 -16.52
CA ASP A 24 13.73 -7.22 -15.81
C ASP A 24 14.28 -8.37 -16.69
N PRO A 25 15.38 -8.15 -17.42
CA PRO A 25 15.99 -9.17 -18.28
C PRO A 25 16.48 -10.45 -17.54
N ARG A 26 16.58 -10.42 -16.22
CA ARG A 26 17.01 -11.56 -15.39
C ARG A 26 15.84 -12.35 -14.83
N ALA A 27 14.61 -11.93 -15.09
CA ALA A 27 13.43 -12.63 -14.65
C ALA A 27 13.21 -13.92 -15.44
N GLU A 28 12.94 -15.02 -14.73
CA GLU A 28 12.37 -16.23 -15.31
C GLU A 28 10.85 -16.04 -15.38
N VAL A 29 10.31 -15.91 -16.60
CA VAL A 29 8.86 -15.71 -16.77
C VAL A 29 8.22 -17.01 -17.23
N ARG A 30 7.19 -17.45 -16.51
CA ARG A 30 6.33 -18.58 -16.90
C ARG A 30 4.94 -18.09 -17.20
N SER A 31 4.45 -18.44 -18.37
CA SER A 31 3.15 -18.04 -18.87
C SER A 31 2.11 -19.14 -18.68
N PHE A 32 0.89 -18.74 -18.30
CA PHE A 32 -0.23 -19.65 -18.11
C PHE A 32 -1.47 -19.10 -18.82
N PRO A 33 -2.28 -19.96 -19.48
CA PRO A 33 -3.48 -19.54 -20.19
C PRO A 33 -4.69 -19.33 -19.28
N ASP A 34 -4.60 -19.76 -18.02
CA ASP A 34 -5.66 -19.55 -17.01
C ASP A 34 -5.14 -19.69 -15.58
N GLY A 35 -5.98 -19.25 -14.63
CA GLY A 35 -5.64 -19.25 -13.20
C GLY A 35 -5.54 -20.66 -12.60
N LEU A 36 -6.20 -21.70 -13.16
CA LEU A 36 -6.13 -23.06 -12.64
C LEU A 36 -4.77 -23.68 -12.93
N ASP A 37 -4.25 -23.50 -14.15
CA ASP A 37 -2.93 -24.02 -14.52
C ASP A 37 -1.83 -23.36 -13.68
N ALA A 38 -1.96 -22.06 -13.38
CA ALA A 38 -1.04 -21.36 -12.50
C ALA A 38 -1.11 -21.88 -11.05
N LEU A 39 -2.31 -22.15 -10.51
CA LEU A 39 -2.48 -22.75 -9.19
C LEU A 39 -1.89 -24.15 -9.14
N GLU A 40 -2.14 -24.98 -10.15
CA GLU A 40 -1.57 -26.32 -10.23
C GLU A 40 -0.04 -26.28 -10.23
N ALA A 41 0.57 -25.32 -10.93
CA ALA A 41 2.02 -25.11 -10.92
C ALA A 41 2.55 -24.79 -9.52
N ILE A 42 1.81 -24.03 -8.72
CA ILE A 42 2.16 -23.71 -7.34
C ILE A 42 1.93 -24.92 -6.44
N GLU A 43 0.74 -25.51 -6.46
CA GLU A 43 0.31 -26.53 -5.50
C GLU A 43 0.95 -27.90 -5.76
N LYS A 44 0.98 -28.35 -7.04
CA LYS A 44 1.46 -29.69 -7.41
C LYS A 44 2.94 -29.72 -7.78
N HIS A 45 3.45 -28.64 -8.40
CA HIS A 45 4.83 -28.59 -8.86
C HIS A 45 5.74 -27.79 -7.92
N GLY A 46 5.20 -27.24 -6.85
CA GLY A 46 5.96 -26.55 -5.81
C GLY A 46 6.61 -25.25 -6.27
N LEU A 47 6.15 -24.67 -7.38
CA LEU A 47 6.68 -23.40 -7.87
C LEU A 47 6.35 -22.26 -6.89
N ARG A 48 7.31 -21.36 -6.70
CA ARG A 48 7.15 -20.20 -5.81
C ARG A 48 7.43 -18.93 -6.60
N PRO A 49 6.41 -18.36 -7.29
CA PRO A 49 6.61 -17.09 -7.99
C PRO A 49 6.84 -15.96 -7.00
N SER A 50 7.79 -15.11 -7.32
CA SER A 50 8.02 -13.87 -6.56
C SER A 50 6.95 -12.83 -6.81
N VAL A 51 6.40 -12.79 -8.03
CA VAL A 51 5.30 -11.91 -8.45
C VAL A 51 4.42 -12.66 -9.44
N ILE A 52 3.13 -12.43 -9.38
CA ILE A 52 2.13 -12.94 -10.33
C ILE A 52 1.48 -11.73 -11.01
N PHE A 53 1.57 -11.65 -12.33
CA PHE A 53 0.77 -10.75 -13.15
C PHE A 53 -0.38 -11.53 -13.76
N SER A 54 -1.62 -11.11 -13.56
CA SER A 54 -2.82 -11.85 -14.01
C SER A 54 -3.86 -10.93 -14.62
N ASP A 55 -4.51 -11.36 -15.70
CA ASP A 55 -5.78 -10.75 -16.09
C ASP A 55 -6.85 -11.06 -15.02
N ILE A 56 -7.89 -10.25 -15.00
CA ILE A 56 -9.06 -10.44 -14.14
C ILE A 56 -10.08 -11.33 -14.83
N ILE A 57 -10.41 -11.03 -16.08
CA ILE A 57 -11.45 -11.76 -16.81
C ILE A 57 -10.82 -12.88 -17.62
N MET A 58 -10.93 -14.09 -17.09
CA MET A 58 -10.43 -15.32 -17.73
C MET A 58 -11.45 -16.44 -17.59
N PRO A 59 -11.50 -17.39 -18.56
CA PRO A 59 -12.30 -18.61 -18.46
C PRO A 59 -11.91 -19.45 -17.23
N LYS A 60 -12.81 -20.35 -16.80
CA LYS A 60 -12.64 -21.33 -15.71
C LYS A 60 -12.45 -20.66 -14.34
N LEU A 61 -11.37 -19.92 -14.11
CA LEU A 61 -11.08 -19.22 -12.87
C LEU A 61 -10.68 -17.78 -13.17
N ASP A 62 -11.58 -16.85 -12.84
CA ASP A 62 -11.27 -15.41 -12.96
C ASP A 62 -10.18 -14.97 -11.96
N GLY A 63 -9.51 -13.85 -12.29
CA GLY A 63 -8.39 -13.34 -11.53
C GLY A 63 -8.75 -12.94 -10.09
N LEU A 64 -9.99 -12.48 -9.83
CA LEU A 64 -10.45 -12.14 -8.47
C LEU A 64 -10.53 -13.41 -7.59
N LYS A 65 -11.12 -14.49 -8.12
CA LYS A 65 -11.16 -15.78 -7.41
C LYS A 65 -9.78 -16.41 -7.26
N LEU A 66 -8.91 -16.24 -8.27
CA LEU A 66 -7.51 -16.61 -8.17
C LEU A 66 -6.83 -15.89 -7.01
N ALA A 67 -7.02 -14.56 -6.91
CA ALA A 67 -6.48 -13.75 -5.83
C ALA A 67 -6.92 -14.24 -4.44
N VAL A 68 -8.22 -14.53 -4.27
CA VAL A 68 -8.75 -15.07 -3.01
C VAL A 68 -8.06 -16.38 -2.62
N ARG A 69 -7.90 -17.32 -3.57
CA ARG A 69 -7.24 -18.61 -3.30
C ARG A 69 -5.75 -18.45 -2.98
N LEU A 70 -5.06 -17.62 -3.74
CA LEU A 70 -3.64 -17.35 -3.52
C LEU A 70 -3.42 -16.70 -2.15
N LYS A 71 -4.21 -15.69 -1.79
CA LYS A 71 -4.13 -15.00 -0.49
C LYS A 71 -4.51 -15.88 0.69
N ALA A 72 -5.42 -16.84 0.50
CA ALA A 72 -5.75 -17.83 1.54
C ALA A 72 -4.59 -18.80 1.80
N ALA A 73 -3.81 -19.15 0.78
CA ALA A 73 -2.65 -20.03 0.89
C ALA A 73 -1.38 -19.28 1.34
N ASP A 74 -1.20 -18.06 0.87
CA ASP A 74 -0.08 -17.18 1.19
C ASP A 74 -0.56 -15.72 1.22
N PRO A 75 -0.80 -15.13 2.42
CA PRO A 75 -1.24 -13.74 2.55
C PRO A 75 -0.27 -12.72 1.93
N ASP A 76 1.03 -13.05 1.87
CA ASP A 76 2.09 -12.18 1.37
C ASP A 76 2.32 -12.34 -0.15
N VAL A 77 1.53 -13.18 -0.83
CA VAL A 77 1.65 -13.36 -2.27
C VAL A 77 1.48 -12.03 -3.01
N ARG A 78 2.43 -11.74 -3.88
CA ARG A 78 2.44 -10.50 -4.67
C ARG A 78 1.72 -10.71 -5.99
N LEU A 79 0.51 -10.18 -6.07
CA LEU A 79 -0.35 -10.25 -7.24
C LEU A 79 -0.60 -8.85 -7.80
N VAL A 80 -0.35 -8.70 -9.09
CA VAL A 80 -0.62 -7.48 -9.87
C VAL A 80 -1.64 -7.81 -10.94
N PHE A 81 -2.76 -7.12 -10.97
CA PHE A 81 -3.71 -7.27 -12.07
C PHE A 81 -3.28 -6.49 -13.30
N VAL A 82 -3.43 -7.12 -14.48
CA VAL A 82 -3.18 -6.52 -15.79
C VAL A 82 -4.43 -6.73 -16.66
N THR A 83 -5.28 -5.73 -16.74
CA THR A 83 -6.61 -5.88 -17.34
C THR A 83 -7.02 -4.68 -18.20
N ARG A 84 -8.04 -4.85 -19.04
CA ARG A 84 -8.66 -3.76 -19.82
C ARG A 84 -9.69 -2.96 -19.01
N PHE A 85 -10.14 -3.48 -17.90
CA PHE A 85 -11.29 -3.00 -17.14
C PHE A 85 -10.84 -2.18 -15.94
N ALA A 86 -11.17 -0.89 -15.89
CA ALA A 86 -10.84 -0.02 -14.77
C ALA A 86 -11.81 -0.19 -13.58
N GLU A 87 -13.01 -0.71 -13.83
CA GLU A 87 -14.09 -0.88 -12.86
C GLU A 87 -13.78 -1.87 -11.74
N TYR A 88 -12.90 -2.84 -11.97
CA TYR A 88 -12.49 -3.82 -10.93
C TYR A 88 -11.41 -3.31 -9.98
N ALA A 89 -10.99 -2.05 -10.12
CA ALA A 89 -9.94 -1.50 -9.26
C ALA A 89 -10.35 -1.48 -7.77
N LEU A 90 -11.65 -1.28 -7.48
CA LEU A 90 -12.15 -1.27 -6.11
C LEU A 90 -12.13 -2.67 -5.48
N GLU A 91 -12.59 -3.70 -6.22
CA GLU A 91 -12.53 -5.09 -5.78
C GLU A 91 -11.08 -5.55 -5.60
N ALA A 92 -10.21 -5.20 -6.54
CA ALA A 92 -8.77 -5.47 -6.43
C ALA A 92 -8.17 -4.85 -5.17
N TYR A 93 -8.55 -3.62 -4.86
CA TYR A 93 -8.13 -2.94 -3.62
C TYR A 93 -8.63 -3.67 -2.36
N GLN A 94 -9.89 -4.12 -2.34
CA GLN A 94 -10.46 -4.90 -1.22
C GLN A 94 -9.75 -6.24 -1.00
N LEU A 95 -9.24 -6.85 -2.07
CA LEU A 95 -8.44 -8.08 -2.03
C LEU A 95 -6.96 -7.82 -1.69
N HIS A 96 -6.57 -6.57 -1.43
CA HIS A 96 -5.21 -6.19 -1.11
C HIS A 96 -4.19 -6.72 -2.13
N VAL A 97 -4.52 -6.63 -3.44
CA VAL A 97 -3.55 -6.96 -4.48
C VAL A 97 -2.43 -5.93 -4.51
N SER A 98 -1.26 -6.36 -4.95
CA SER A 98 -0.04 -5.56 -4.86
C SER A 98 0.03 -4.43 -5.90
N GLY A 99 -0.72 -4.53 -6.99
CA GLY A 99 -0.75 -3.52 -8.05
C GLY A 99 -1.87 -3.71 -9.05
N TYR A 100 -2.08 -2.69 -9.90
CA TYR A 100 -3.11 -2.68 -10.95
C TYR A 100 -2.61 -1.94 -12.19
N ILE A 101 -2.59 -2.62 -13.32
CA ILE A 101 -2.11 -2.10 -14.59
C ILE A 101 -3.22 -2.21 -15.63
N LEU A 102 -3.52 -1.12 -16.34
CA LEU A 102 -4.40 -1.18 -17.49
C LEU A 102 -3.64 -1.64 -18.72
N LYS A 103 -4.22 -2.59 -19.48
CA LYS A 103 -3.69 -3.03 -20.77
C LYS A 103 -3.66 -1.86 -21.78
N PRO A 104 -2.61 -1.73 -22.63
CA PRO A 104 -1.50 -2.66 -22.82
C PRO A 104 -0.43 -2.52 -21.73
N PRO A 105 0.16 -3.65 -21.25
CA PRO A 105 1.20 -3.63 -20.25
C PRO A 105 2.53 -3.11 -20.84
N LYS A 106 2.87 -1.85 -20.55
CA LYS A 106 4.14 -1.25 -20.97
C LYS A 106 5.27 -1.65 -20.02
N ALA A 107 6.46 -1.88 -20.57
CA ALA A 107 7.62 -2.30 -19.79
C ALA A 107 7.99 -1.29 -18.70
N GLU A 108 7.85 0.02 -18.95
CA GLU A 108 8.11 1.05 -17.96
C GLU A 108 7.16 0.93 -16.75
N ARG A 109 5.87 0.63 -17.01
CA ARG A 109 4.88 0.48 -15.94
C ARG A 109 5.12 -0.79 -15.13
N ILE A 110 5.48 -1.89 -15.78
CA ILE A 110 5.87 -3.14 -15.10
C ILE A 110 7.13 -2.90 -14.25
N GLN A 111 8.11 -2.18 -14.78
CA GLN A 111 9.33 -1.85 -14.04
C GLN A 111 9.04 -1.01 -12.80
N GLU A 112 8.11 -0.04 -12.89
CA GLU A 112 7.66 0.74 -11.74
C GLU A 112 7.05 -0.16 -10.66
N GLU A 113 6.14 -1.07 -11.04
CA GLU A 113 5.51 -2.01 -10.11
C GLU A 113 6.53 -2.97 -9.48
N LEU A 114 7.44 -3.54 -10.26
CA LEU A 114 8.48 -4.42 -9.73
C LEU A 114 9.39 -3.70 -8.73
N ARG A 115 9.80 -2.47 -9.01
CA ARG A 115 10.59 -1.64 -8.07
C ARG A 115 9.81 -1.35 -6.78
N GLU A 116 8.53 -1.07 -6.91
CA GLU A 116 7.67 -0.84 -5.74
C GLU A 116 7.55 -2.09 -4.87
N LEU A 117 7.34 -3.26 -5.50
CA LEU A 117 7.29 -4.55 -4.80
C LEU A 117 8.62 -4.92 -4.13
N GLU A 118 9.76 -4.62 -4.77
CA GLU A 118 11.08 -4.82 -4.15
C GLU A 118 11.30 -3.91 -2.95
N ARG A 119 10.87 -2.64 -3.01
CA ARG A 119 10.94 -1.72 -1.86
C ARG A 119 10.12 -2.25 -0.68
N ARG A 120 8.88 -2.70 -0.95
CA ARG A 120 8.00 -3.28 0.07
C ARG A 120 8.64 -4.51 0.72
N GLN A 121 9.24 -5.40 -0.09
CA GLN A 121 9.93 -6.58 0.41
C GLN A 121 11.12 -6.19 1.32
N LYS A 122 11.98 -5.27 0.87
CA LYS A 122 13.11 -4.80 1.68
C LYS A 122 12.65 -4.18 2.99
N ALA A 123 11.56 -3.42 2.97
CA ALA A 123 10.96 -2.88 4.19
C ALA A 123 10.46 -3.98 5.14
N CYS A 124 9.91 -5.08 4.61
CA CYS A 124 9.50 -6.23 5.42
C CYS A 124 10.70 -7.00 6.02
N ASP A 125 11.77 -7.16 5.24
CA ASP A 125 12.96 -7.91 5.66
C ASP A 125 13.84 -7.14 6.66
N GLN A 126 13.64 -5.81 6.80
CA GLN A 126 14.41 -4.95 7.69
C GLN A 126 13.49 -4.10 8.57
N PRO A 127 12.87 -4.69 9.61
CA PRO A 127 11.92 -3.99 10.48
C PRO A 127 12.55 -2.79 11.22
N GLU A 128 13.88 -2.77 11.37
CA GLU A 128 14.62 -1.66 11.97
C GLU A 128 14.71 -0.42 11.05
N GLU A 129 14.43 -0.59 9.76
CA GLU A 129 14.37 0.48 8.76
C GLU A 129 12.96 1.01 8.51
N ARG A 130 11.98 0.62 9.34
CA ARG A 130 10.63 1.19 9.32
C ARG A 130 10.49 2.34 10.29
N LEU A 131 9.73 3.35 9.88
CA LEU A 131 9.31 4.40 10.77
C LEU A 131 8.30 3.83 11.78
N GLN A 132 8.67 3.83 13.05
CA GLN A 132 7.79 3.34 14.11
C GLN A 132 6.82 4.45 14.52
N ALA A 133 5.52 4.17 14.49
CA ALA A 133 4.51 5.11 14.93
C ALA A 133 3.57 4.45 15.96
N ARG A 134 3.24 5.20 16.99
CA ARG A 134 2.22 4.85 17.96
C ARG A 134 1.00 5.71 17.69
N CYS A 135 -0.09 5.08 17.28
CA CYS A 135 -1.35 5.72 16.93
C CYS A 135 -2.38 5.62 18.06
N PHE A 136 -2.27 4.60 18.93
CA PHE A 136 -3.18 4.43 20.06
C PHE A 136 -2.76 5.36 21.20
N GLY A 137 -3.75 6.12 21.71
CA GLY A 137 -3.51 7.25 22.61
C GLY A 137 -3.02 8.48 21.86
N HIS A 138 -1.93 9.07 22.32
CA HIS A 138 -1.28 10.19 21.64
C HIS A 138 -0.36 9.70 20.53
N PHE A 139 -0.44 10.35 19.37
CA PHE A 139 0.40 10.03 18.22
C PHE A 139 1.87 10.39 18.51
N GLU A 140 2.73 9.39 18.42
CA GLU A 140 4.18 9.53 18.58
C GLU A 140 4.92 8.77 17.46
N VAL A 141 6.07 9.30 17.06
CA VAL A 141 6.89 8.75 15.97
C VAL A 141 8.32 8.53 16.47
N PHE A 142 8.85 7.37 16.09
CA PHE A 142 10.21 6.98 16.50
C PHE A 142 11.01 6.50 15.28
N TRP A 143 12.27 6.79 15.29
CA TRP A 143 13.24 6.25 14.33
C TRP A 143 14.34 5.54 15.09
N ARG A 144 14.51 4.24 14.82
CA ARG A 144 15.50 3.38 15.53
C ARG A 144 15.39 3.52 17.05
N GLY A 145 14.17 3.49 17.56
CA GLY A 145 13.86 3.58 18.99
C GLY A 145 13.99 4.97 19.62
N LYS A 146 14.35 6.02 18.87
CA LYS A 146 14.44 7.39 19.37
C LYS A 146 13.27 8.23 18.85
N PRO A 147 12.67 9.10 19.69
CA PRO A 147 11.63 10.01 19.23
C PRO A 147 12.11 10.85 18.04
N LEU A 148 11.32 10.92 16.97
CA LEU A 148 11.62 11.74 15.80
C LEU A 148 11.27 13.20 16.12
N PRO A 149 12.24 14.13 16.08
CA PRO A 149 11.96 15.53 16.31
C PRO A 149 11.28 16.17 15.11
N PHE A 150 10.26 16.99 15.36
CA PHE A 150 9.60 17.80 14.34
C PHE A 150 9.80 19.27 14.68
N GLY A 151 10.20 20.07 13.70
CA GLY A 151 10.34 21.52 13.86
C GLY A 151 9.01 22.21 14.16
N ARG A 152 7.89 21.60 13.73
CA ARG A 152 6.52 22.12 13.92
C ARG A 152 5.57 21.00 14.25
N GLN A 153 4.66 21.24 15.20
CA GLN A 153 3.60 20.27 15.55
C GLN A 153 2.70 19.91 14.34
N GLN A 154 2.44 20.87 13.47
CA GLN A 154 1.63 20.66 12.27
C GLN A 154 2.31 19.76 11.23
N THR A 155 3.65 19.70 11.20
CA THR A 155 4.37 18.75 10.35
C THR A 155 4.18 17.32 10.87
N LYS A 156 4.20 17.13 12.20
CA LYS A 156 3.88 15.86 12.83
C LYS A 156 2.43 15.47 12.59
N GLU A 157 1.51 16.42 12.66
CA GLU A 157 0.08 16.23 12.36
C GLU A 157 -0.15 15.84 10.89
N LEU A 158 0.54 16.46 9.93
CA LEU A 158 0.49 16.06 8.51
C LEU A 158 0.93 14.60 8.32
N LEU A 159 2.00 14.18 8.98
CA LEU A 159 2.44 12.79 8.94
C LEU A 159 1.39 11.85 9.55
N ALA A 160 0.80 12.23 10.69
CA ALA A 160 -0.28 11.47 11.32
C ALA A 160 -1.48 11.30 10.39
N PHE A 161 -1.91 12.38 9.73
CA PHE A 161 -3.01 12.34 8.75
C PHE A 161 -2.71 11.41 7.58
N LEU A 162 -1.51 11.46 7.02
CA LEU A 162 -1.11 10.57 5.93
C LEU A 162 -0.98 9.10 6.38
N ILE A 163 -0.59 8.85 7.63
CA ILE A 163 -0.60 7.50 8.23
C ILE A 163 -2.03 7.00 8.37
N ASP A 164 -2.96 7.85 8.83
CA ASP A 164 -4.39 7.50 8.92
C ASP A 164 -4.97 7.09 7.56
N CYS A 165 -4.55 7.76 6.49
CA CYS A 165 -4.95 7.44 5.11
C CYS A 165 -4.33 6.15 4.55
N ARG A 166 -3.42 5.49 5.25
CA ARG A 166 -2.82 4.18 4.94
C ARG A 166 -2.36 4.03 3.49
N GLY A 167 -1.58 4.99 3.00
CA GLY A 167 -1.02 4.96 1.65
C GLY A 167 -1.97 5.39 0.53
N SER A 168 -3.22 5.72 0.85
CA SER A 168 -4.14 6.33 -0.11
C SER A 168 -3.64 7.72 -0.51
N TYR A 169 -3.79 8.05 -1.80
CA TYR A 169 -3.46 9.39 -2.28
C TYR A 169 -4.51 10.41 -1.81
N CYS A 170 -4.07 11.38 -1.02
CA CYS A 170 -4.88 12.49 -0.55
C CYS A 170 -4.58 13.74 -1.38
N SER A 171 -5.61 14.39 -1.91
CA SER A 171 -5.45 15.69 -2.56
C SER A 171 -5.11 16.79 -1.55
N SER A 172 -4.50 17.89 -2.02
CA SER A 172 -4.23 19.04 -1.14
C SER A 172 -5.50 19.59 -0.50
N GLU A 173 -6.63 19.51 -1.20
CA GLU A 173 -7.93 19.96 -0.73
C GLU A 173 -8.46 19.05 0.41
N GLU A 174 -8.36 17.74 0.27
CA GLU A 174 -8.75 16.77 1.31
C GLU A 174 -7.91 16.94 2.58
N ILE A 175 -6.59 17.08 2.44
CA ILE A 175 -5.70 17.31 3.57
C ILE A 175 -6.04 18.61 4.29
N ILE A 176 -6.28 19.70 3.54
CA ILE A 176 -6.63 21.00 4.10
C ILE A 176 -7.96 20.92 4.83
N ALA A 177 -8.98 20.28 4.24
CA ALA A 177 -10.29 20.11 4.84
C ALA A 177 -10.26 19.21 6.09
N GLY A 178 -9.41 18.18 6.10
CA GLY A 178 -9.26 17.29 7.25
C GLY A 178 -8.49 17.92 8.42
N MET A 179 -7.37 18.60 8.13
CA MET A 179 -6.50 19.13 9.18
C MET A 179 -6.96 20.48 9.74
N TRP A 180 -7.69 21.27 8.97
CA TRP A 180 -8.05 22.63 9.38
C TRP A 180 -9.55 22.90 9.20
N GLU A 181 -10.19 23.29 10.28
CA GLU A 181 -11.56 23.75 10.30
C GLU A 181 -11.64 25.22 9.79
N ASP A 182 -12.74 25.59 9.13
CA ASP A 182 -13.07 26.97 8.71
C ASP A 182 -12.00 27.70 7.88
N VAL A 183 -11.50 27.05 6.83
CA VAL A 183 -10.53 27.67 5.93
C VAL A 183 -11.19 28.76 5.07
N GLN A 184 -11.00 30.04 5.43
CA GLN A 184 -11.53 31.17 4.67
C GLN A 184 -10.69 31.53 3.43
N ASP A 185 -9.37 31.29 3.46
CA ASP A 185 -8.44 31.54 2.34
C ASP A 185 -7.75 30.24 1.92
N LEU A 186 -8.26 29.62 0.87
CA LEU A 186 -7.70 28.40 0.29
C LEU A 186 -6.28 28.59 -0.27
N LYS A 187 -5.93 29.80 -0.75
CA LYS A 187 -4.57 30.06 -1.27
C LYS A 187 -3.55 30.09 -0.14
N ALA A 188 -3.89 30.74 0.96
CA ALA A 188 -3.05 30.76 2.16
C ALA A 188 -2.90 29.35 2.75
N ALA A 189 -3.99 28.57 2.82
CA ALA A 189 -3.96 27.17 3.28
C ALA A 189 -3.07 26.28 2.40
N LYS A 190 -3.18 26.38 1.08
CA LYS A 190 -2.29 25.68 0.14
C LYS A 190 -0.82 26.09 0.27
N HIS A 191 -0.55 27.35 0.55
CA HIS A 191 0.82 27.80 0.82
C HIS A 191 1.35 27.21 2.13
N ARG A 192 0.53 27.22 3.20
CA ARG A 192 0.85 26.61 4.49
C ARG A 192 1.13 25.10 4.33
N LEU A 193 0.28 24.36 3.61
CA LEU A 193 0.48 22.93 3.34
C LEU A 193 1.80 22.67 2.61
N ARG A 194 2.13 23.45 1.58
CA ARG A 194 3.42 23.31 0.86
C ARG A 194 4.63 23.46 1.80
N ASN A 195 4.56 24.40 2.76
CA ASN A 195 5.61 24.59 3.74
C ASN A 195 5.73 23.36 4.68
N LEU A 196 4.59 22.78 5.11
CA LEU A 196 4.58 21.57 5.93
C LEU A 196 5.12 20.36 5.17
N VAL A 197 4.77 20.21 3.89
CA VAL A 197 5.31 19.14 3.02
C VAL A 197 6.83 19.28 2.86
N SER A 198 7.33 20.49 2.68
CA SER A 198 8.77 20.76 2.60
C SER A 198 9.48 20.42 3.91
N ASP A 199 8.89 20.81 5.04
CA ASP A 199 9.41 20.54 6.38
C ASP A 199 9.42 19.04 6.68
N LEU A 200 8.31 18.33 6.37
CA LEU A 200 8.24 16.88 6.51
C LEU A 200 9.29 16.16 5.66
N ARG A 201 9.47 16.58 4.40
CA ARG A 201 10.49 16.01 3.53
C ARG A 201 11.89 16.19 4.07
N ASN A 202 12.20 17.34 4.65
CA ASN A 202 13.50 17.60 5.28
C ASN A 202 13.70 16.70 6.51
N THR A 203 12.69 16.58 7.37
CA THR A 203 12.73 15.68 8.54
C THR A 203 12.98 14.23 8.12
N LEU A 204 12.29 13.76 7.08
CA LEU A 204 12.48 12.40 6.55
C LEU A 204 13.86 12.21 5.90
N ARG A 205 14.39 13.24 5.22
CA ARG A 205 15.75 13.21 4.63
C ARG A 205 16.83 13.07 5.69
N GLU A 206 16.70 13.74 6.82
CA GLU A 206 17.66 13.67 7.94
C GLU A 206 17.82 12.24 8.48
N ILE A 207 16.80 11.41 8.35
CA ILE A 207 16.81 10.00 8.78
C ILE A 207 16.97 9.00 7.62
N GLY A 208 17.16 9.48 6.38
CA GLY A 208 17.32 8.63 5.20
C GLY A 208 16.04 7.96 4.69
N MET A 209 14.86 8.49 5.06
CA MET A 209 13.55 7.93 4.68
C MET A 209 12.76 8.84 3.72
N GLU A 210 13.41 9.49 2.78
CA GLU A 210 12.74 10.38 1.81
C GLU A 210 11.66 9.66 0.99
N GLU A 211 11.86 8.39 0.73
CA GLU A 211 10.95 7.51 -0.02
C GLU A 211 9.62 7.24 0.70
N LEU A 212 9.55 7.49 2.01
CA LEU A 212 8.30 7.36 2.76
C LEU A 212 7.21 8.30 2.24
N LEU A 213 7.58 9.50 1.79
CA LEU A 213 6.63 10.51 1.31
C LEU A 213 6.53 10.51 -0.22
N ILE A 214 5.40 10.08 -0.74
CA ILE A 214 5.07 10.15 -2.15
C ILE A 214 4.38 11.49 -2.43
N HIS A 215 4.95 12.27 -3.36
CA HIS A 215 4.37 13.52 -3.80
C HIS A 215 4.15 13.48 -5.31
N ARG A 216 2.91 13.37 -5.73
CA ARG A 216 2.47 13.50 -7.13
C ARG A 216 1.72 14.83 -7.30
N ARG A 217 1.44 15.22 -8.54
CA ARG A 217 0.77 16.47 -8.90
C ARG A 217 -0.48 16.69 -8.02
N ASN A 218 -0.38 17.59 -7.03
CA ASN A 218 -1.44 17.98 -6.09
C ASN A 218 -1.94 16.84 -5.15
N GLN A 219 -1.20 15.74 -5.02
CA GLN A 219 -1.55 14.62 -4.14
C GLN A 219 -0.35 14.19 -3.32
N LEU A 220 -0.62 13.78 -2.09
CA LEU A 220 0.34 13.21 -1.15
C LEU A 220 -0.12 11.82 -0.72
N ALA A 221 0.84 10.94 -0.52
CA ALA A 221 0.63 9.65 0.14
C ALA A 221 1.89 9.28 0.91
N ILE A 222 1.80 8.26 1.73
CA ILE A 222 2.97 7.58 2.30
C ILE A 222 3.07 6.17 1.77
N VAL A 223 4.28 5.62 1.80
CA VAL A 223 4.52 4.19 1.62
C VAL A 223 4.18 3.49 2.93
N ALA A 224 2.97 2.92 3.02
CA ALA A 224 2.45 2.35 4.27
C ALA A 224 3.34 1.22 4.81
N GLU A 225 3.98 0.47 3.93
CA GLU A 225 4.87 -0.64 4.25
C GLU A 225 6.16 -0.19 4.96
N LEU A 226 6.55 1.08 4.80
CA LEU A 226 7.68 1.69 5.51
C LEU A 226 7.29 2.21 6.91
N VAL A 227 6.03 2.05 7.31
CA VAL A 227 5.52 2.42 8.63
C VAL A 227 5.16 1.16 9.41
N ASP A 228 5.72 1.02 10.61
CA ASP A 228 5.28 0.04 11.59
C ASP A 228 4.49 0.75 12.69
N CYS A 229 3.19 0.50 12.77
CA CYS A 229 2.35 1.10 13.80
C CYS A 229 1.28 0.14 14.32
N ASP A 230 0.82 0.39 15.54
CA ASP A 230 -0.24 -0.34 16.22
C ASP A 230 -1.56 -0.32 15.43
N TYR A 231 -1.88 0.80 14.77
CA TYR A 231 -3.07 0.94 13.92
C TYR A 231 -3.05 -0.04 12.73
N TYR A 232 -1.96 -0.12 11.98
CA TYR A 232 -1.86 -1.04 10.84
C TYR A 232 -1.88 -2.49 11.31
N ARG A 233 -1.12 -2.82 12.36
CA ARG A 233 -1.13 -4.17 12.95
C ARG A 233 -2.54 -4.59 13.38
N MET A 234 -3.31 -3.69 13.97
CA MET A 234 -4.71 -3.96 14.34
C MET A 234 -5.58 -4.23 13.11
N LEU A 235 -5.43 -3.44 12.04
CA LEU A 235 -6.19 -3.63 10.79
C LEU A 235 -5.86 -4.97 10.11
N ASP A 236 -4.61 -5.44 10.25
CA ASP A 236 -4.13 -6.72 9.73
C ASP A 236 -4.47 -7.90 10.66
N GLY A 237 -5.26 -7.67 11.71
CA GLY A 237 -5.76 -8.72 12.61
C GLY A 237 -4.80 -9.16 13.71
N ASN A 238 -3.74 -8.40 13.98
CA ASN A 238 -2.81 -8.72 15.06
C ASN A 238 -3.49 -8.61 16.43
N LEU A 239 -3.59 -9.73 17.16
CA LEU A 239 -4.31 -9.81 18.44
C LEU A 239 -3.68 -8.94 19.52
N GLU A 240 -2.37 -8.75 19.52
CA GLU A 240 -1.69 -7.91 20.51
C GLU A 240 -2.08 -6.44 20.31
N ALA A 241 -2.10 -5.97 19.04
CA ALA A 241 -2.53 -4.63 18.70
C ALA A 241 -4.02 -4.41 19.00
N ILE A 242 -4.89 -5.40 18.70
CA ILE A 242 -6.31 -5.36 19.05
C ILE A 242 -6.49 -5.23 20.56
N ASN A 243 -5.78 -6.05 21.34
CA ASN A 243 -5.84 -6.02 22.80
C ASN A 243 -5.19 -4.76 23.43
N ALA A 244 -4.27 -4.11 22.71
CA ALA A 244 -3.63 -2.87 23.16
C ALA A 244 -4.53 -1.64 22.98
N PHE A 245 -5.52 -1.69 22.09
CA PHE A 245 -6.45 -0.59 21.88
C PHE A 245 -7.34 -0.35 23.10
N ARG A 246 -7.21 0.85 23.69
CA ARG A 246 -7.96 1.28 24.88
C ARG A 246 -9.05 2.32 24.57
N GLY A 247 -9.45 2.41 23.31
CA GLY A 247 -10.49 3.36 22.89
C GLY A 247 -9.95 4.76 22.59
N GLU A 248 -8.65 4.96 22.56
CA GLU A 248 -8.02 6.22 22.17
C GLU A 248 -7.20 6.04 20.90
N TYR A 249 -7.36 6.95 19.95
CA TYR A 249 -6.67 6.97 18.68
C TYR A 249 -6.28 8.40 18.32
N MET A 250 -4.97 8.67 18.23
CA MET A 250 -4.40 9.98 17.90
C MET A 250 -5.14 11.14 18.60
N ALA A 251 -5.34 10.99 19.92
CA ALA A 251 -6.27 11.78 20.75
C ALA A 251 -6.03 13.30 20.74
N GLN A 252 -4.87 13.76 20.24
CA GLN A 252 -4.55 15.19 20.09
C GLN A 252 -5.14 15.82 18.83
N TYR A 253 -5.74 15.03 17.91
CA TYR A 253 -6.26 15.51 16.64
C TYR A 253 -7.77 15.28 16.51
N SER A 254 -8.54 16.35 16.29
CA SER A 254 -10.00 16.27 16.17
C SER A 254 -10.49 15.44 15.00
N TRP A 255 -9.77 15.47 13.87
CA TRP A 255 -10.10 14.70 12.68
C TRP A 255 -9.98 13.18 12.88
N ALA A 256 -9.22 12.72 13.85
CA ALA A 256 -9.02 11.30 14.13
C ALA A 256 -10.24 10.59 14.77
N GLU A 257 -11.25 11.36 15.25
CA GLU A 257 -12.45 10.82 15.89
C GLU A 257 -13.25 9.90 14.94
N LEU A 258 -13.25 10.17 13.62
CA LEU A 258 -13.94 9.32 12.65
C LEU A 258 -13.30 7.93 12.56
N THR A 259 -12.00 7.87 12.44
CA THR A 259 -11.24 6.60 12.40
C THR A 259 -11.37 5.88 13.74
N LYS A 260 -11.29 6.59 14.85
CA LYS A 260 -11.49 6.04 16.19
C LYS A 260 -12.86 5.34 16.31
N GLY A 261 -13.94 5.96 15.81
CA GLY A 261 -15.27 5.35 15.77
C GLY A 261 -15.30 4.02 15.01
N ASN A 262 -14.64 3.98 13.84
CA ASN A 262 -14.54 2.76 13.03
C ASN A 262 -13.76 1.64 13.73
N LEU A 263 -12.71 1.98 14.49
CA LEU A 263 -11.94 1.00 15.26
C LEU A 263 -12.75 0.34 16.37
N PHE A 264 -13.62 1.07 17.04
CA PHE A 264 -14.54 0.51 18.05
C PHE A 264 -15.45 -0.56 17.44
N PHE A 265 -16.01 -0.34 16.26
CA PHE A 265 -16.84 -1.34 15.59
C PHE A 265 -16.07 -2.62 15.25
N ARG A 266 -14.80 -2.52 14.89
CA ARG A 266 -13.96 -3.70 14.62
C ARG A 266 -13.66 -4.52 15.86
N VAL A 267 -13.40 -3.87 17.00
CA VAL A 267 -13.15 -4.58 18.28
C VAL A 267 -14.43 -5.24 18.81
N ALA A 268 -15.60 -4.65 18.55
CA ALA A 268 -16.89 -5.15 19.01
C ALA A 268 -17.43 -6.34 18.18
N GLN A 269 -16.91 -6.59 16.99
CA GLN A 269 -17.28 -7.74 16.16
C GLN A 269 -16.32 -8.89 16.44
N PRO A 270 -16.78 -10.00 17.06
CA PRO A 270 -15.94 -11.19 17.20
C PRO A 270 -15.56 -11.69 15.80
N ILE A 271 -14.29 -11.97 15.60
CA ILE A 271 -13.78 -12.64 14.40
C ILE A 271 -14.52 -13.98 14.28
N GLN A 272 -15.42 -14.11 13.30
CA GLN A 272 -16.05 -15.37 12.92
C GLN A 272 -15.10 -16.21 12.08
#